data_b53a3048411091e386a4c45eb97c6e61
#
_entry.id   b53a3048411091e386a4c45eb97c6e61
#
_cell.length_a   1.000
_cell.length_b   1.000
_cell.length_c   1.000
_cell.angle_alpha   90.00
_cell.angle_beta   90.00
_cell.angle_gamma   90.00
#
_symmetry.space_group_name_H-M   'P 1'
#
loop_
_entity.id
_entity.type
_entity.pdbx_description
1 polymer ?
#
loop_
_entity_poly.entity_id
_entity_poly.type
_entity_poly.pdbx_seq_one_letter_code
_entity_poly.pdbx_strand_id
1 'polypeptide(L)'
;MTTGPQPVLVLGAGINGCAIARELLLNGVGVWLVDTADVACGATSGSSRLIHGGLRYLEYGEFDLVKESLAERTRLLRLAPQFVHPLRLWIPATTRFGGALTAVGRFFGWQWWPWQAAKRGRGVTLIRMGLALYDAYARKSTLPAHQVCPVSEPGAPVVDSRKYRWLCAYSDGQVVFPERLALALVEDTRQLAAQKGLEFRVQTYCRSTLQG
;
A
#
# COMPACT_ATOMS: atom_id res chain seq x y z
N MET A 1 -25.72 35.49 10.44
CA MET A 1 -24.38 35.41 9.81
C MET A 1 -23.53 34.55 10.72
N THR A 2 -23.19 33.33 10.30
CA THR A 2 -22.42 32.38 11.09
C THR A 2 -20.96 32.83 11.15
N THR A 3 -20.50 33.30 12.31
CA THR A 3 -19.16 33.80 12.58
C THR A 3 -18.16 32.63 12.92
N GLY A 4 -18.49 31.41 12.54
CA GLY A 4 -17.59 30.26 12.71
C GLY A 4 -16.56 30.16 11.56
N PRO A 5 -15.45 29.45 11.78
CA PRO A 5 -14.50 29.20 10.71
C PRO A 5 -15.19 28.48 9.54
N GLN A 6 -14.95 28.98 8.32
CA GLN A 6 -15.50 28.40 7.10
C GLN A 6 -15.05 26.95 6.94
N PRO A 7 -15.93 26.02 6.53
CA PRO A 7 -15.52 24.64 6.28
C PRO A 7 -14.54 24.54 5.10
N VAL A 8 -13.62 23.62 5.19
CA VAL A 8 -12.68 23.30 4.10
C VAL A 8 -13.38 22.43 3.06
N LEU A 9 -13.26 22.81 1.79
CA LEU A 9 -13.76 22.02 0.68
C LEU A 9 -12.70 20.99 0.27
N VAL A 10 -13.02 19.70 0.40
CA VAL A 10 -12.19 18.58 -0.06
C VAL A 10 -12.79 18.02 -1.35
N LEU A 11 -12.02 18.07 -2.44
CA LEU A 11 -12.43 17.57 -3.75
C LEU A 11 -11.90 16.15 -3.97
N GLY A 12 -12.82 15.20 -4.15
CA GLY A 12 -12.56 13.79 -4.31
C GLY A 12 -12.85 12.97 -3.05
N ALA A 13 -13.87 12.12 -3.11
CA ALA A 13 -14.28 11.21 -2.02
C ALA A 13 -13.65 9.81 -2.18
N GLY A 14 -12.45 9.71 -2.72
CA GLY A 14 -11.61 8.53 -2.65
C GLY A 14 -11.03 8.33 -1.24
N ILE A 15 -10.24 7.26 -1.03
CA ILE A 15 -9.67 6.94 0.29
C ILE A 15 -8.88 8.11 0.88
N ASN A 16 -8.12 8.84 0.07
CA ASN A 16 -7.32 9.98 0.52
C ASN A 16 -8.22 11.15 0.97
N GLY A 17 -9.24 11.51 0.17
CA GLY A 17 -10.15 12.59 0.54
C GLY A 17 -10.95 12.26 1.80
N CYS A 18 -11.41 11.01 1.95
CA CYS A 18 -12.08 10.56 3.17
C CYS A 18 -11.15 10.64 4.40
N ALA A 19 -9.88 10.26 4.26
CA ALA A 19 -8.90 10.35 5.33
C ALA A 19 -8.56 11.81 5.69
N ILE A 20 -8.39 12.68 4.69
CA ILE A 20 -8.14 14.12 4.89
C ILE A 20 -9.33 14.77 5.59
N ALA A 21 -10.55 14.47 5.17
CA ALA A 21 -11.77 15.00 5.78
C ALA A 21 -11.85 14.63 7.28
N ARG A 22 -11.53 13.37 7.61
CA ARG A 22 -11.47 12.90 8.98
C ARG A 22 -10.40 13.64 9.81
N GLU A 23 -9.21 13.79 9.25
CA GLU A 23 -8.10 14.46 9.93
C GLU A 23 -8.41 15.95 10.20
N LEU A 24 -9.01 16.65 9.25
CA LEU A 24 -9.45 18.02 9.43
C LEU A 24 -10.46 18.15 10.59
N LEU A 25 -11.45 17.26 10.66
CA LEU A 25 -12.41 17.24 11.77
C LEU A 25 -11.78 16.88 13.11
N LEU A 26 -10.79 15.99 13.14
CA LEU A 26 -10.00 15.73 14.34
C LEU A 26 -9.34 17.01 14.87
N ASN A 27 -8.89 17.87 13.97
CA ASN A 27 -8.26 19.15 14.26
C ASN A 27 -9.25 20.34 14.42
N GLY A 28 -10.55 20.05 14.51
CA GLY A 28 -11.55 21.07 14.79
C GLY A 28 -12.02 21.89 13.58
N VAL A 29 -11.75 21.41 12.37
CA VAL A 29 -12.10 22.09 11.12
C VAL A 29 -13.30 21.41 10.47
N GLY A 30 -14.37 22.16 10.17
CA GLY A 30 -15.51 21.68 9.41
C GLY A 30 -15.14 21.33 7.96
N VAL A 31 -15.83 20.38 7.32
CA VAL A 31 -15.46 19.88 6.00
C VAL A 31 -16.67 19.66 5.09
N TRP A 32 -16.54 20.05 3.84
CA TRP A 32 -17.40 19.61 2.74
C TRP A 32 -16.59 18.69 1.82
N LEU A 33 -16.96 17.42 1.79
CA LEU A 33 -16.37 16.40 0.93
C LEU A 33 -17.23 16.24 -0.32
N VAL A 34 -16.67 16.55 -1.49
CA VAL A 34 -17.41 16.58 -2.76
C VAL A 34 -16.74 15.68 -3.79
N ASP A 35 -17.54 14.90 -4.52
CA ASP A 35 -17.05 14.08 -5.64
C ASP A 35 -18.01 14.16 -6.83
N THR A 36 -17.46 14.01 -8.03
CA THR A 36 -18.22 13.95 -9.29
C THR A 36 -18.92 12.61 -9.49
N ALA A 37 -18.48 11.57 -8.79
CA ALA A 37 -19.04 10.22 -8.79
C ALA A 37 -19.43 9.82 -7.36
N ASP A 38 -19.61 8.51 -7.13
CA ASP A 38 -19.87 8.00 -5.80
C ASP A 38 -18.57 7.88 -4.96
N VAL A 39 -18.72 7.71 -3.65
CA VAL A 39 -17.60 7.52 -2.72
C VAL A 39 -16.75 6.34 -3.19
N ALA A 40 -15.43 6.55 -3.25
CA ALA A 40 -14.44 5.55 -3.63
C ALA A 40 -14.57 4.97 -5.06
N CYS A 41 -15.35 5.57 -5.94
CA CYS A 41 -15.64 5.05 -7.29
C CYS A 41 -14.44 5.14 -8.26
N GLY A 42 -13.44 5.98 -7.97
CA GLY A 42 -12.29 6.23 -8.85
C GLY A 42 -11.12 5.27 -8.61
N ALA A 43 -9.93 5.82 -8.43
CA ALA A 43 -8.68 5.07 -8.22
C ALA A 43 -8.74 4.12 -7.01
N THR A 44 -9.57 4.40 -6.02
CA THR A 44 -9.75 3.55 -4.83
C THR A 44 -10.32 2.19 -5.21
N SER A 45 -11.42 2.13 -5.96
CA SER A 45 -12.01 0.87 -6.43
C SER A 45 -11.15 0.16 -7.47
N GLY A 46 -10.49 0.93 -8.35
CA GLY A 46 -9.59 0.43 -9.40
C GLY A 46 -8.19 0.05 -8.91
N SER A 47 -7.92 0.08 -7.60
CA SER A 47 -6.61 -0.25 -7.03
C SER A 47 -6.29 -1.75 -7.10
N SER A 48 -5.01 -2.11 -6.92
CA SER A 48 -4.59 -3.50 -6.76
C SER A 48 -5.06 -4.14 -5.45
N ARG A 49 -5.66 -3.36 -4.57
CA ARG A 49 -6.11 -3.77 -3.21
C ARG A 49 -5.00 -4.25 -2.30
N LEU A 50 -3.74 -4.01 -2.68
CA LEU A 50 -2.57 -4.35 -1.88
C LEU A 50 -2.12 -3.14 -1.06
N ILE A 51 -1.90 -3.38 0.21
CA ILE A 51 -1.24 -2.44 1.13
C ILE A 51 0.15 -2.99 1.37
N HIS A 52 1.07 -2.59 0.51
CA HIS A 52 2.41 -3.17 0.45
C HIS A 52 3.49 -2.14 0.79
N GLY A 53 4.61 -2.61 1.35
CA GLY A 53 5.77 -1.78 1.64
C GLY A 53 6.65 -1.50 0.43
N GLY A 54 6.21 -1.87 -0.79
CA GLY A 54 6.94 -1.53 -2.00
C GLY A 54 8.31 -2.20 -2.13
N LEU A 55 8.40 -3.52 -1.94
CA LEU A 55 9.66 -4.30 -2.05
C LEU A 55 10.50 -3.92 -3.29
N ARG A 56 9.83 -3.55 -4.38
CA ARG A 56 10.50 -3.13 -5.62
C ARG A 56 11.26 -1.81 -5.47
N TYR A 57 10.84 -0.92 -4.58
CA TYR A 57 11.50 0.36 -4.35
C TYR A 57 12.87 0.20 -3.68
N LEU A 58 13.11 -0.92 -2.96
CA LEU A 58 14.44 -1.24 -2.45
C LEU A 58 15.49 -1.38 -3.57
N GLU A 59 15.07 -1.82 -4.77
CA GLU A 59 15.95 -1.94 -5.92
C GLU A 59 16.40 -0.56 -6.47
N TYR A 60 15.64 0.50 -6.14
CA TYR A 60 15.91 1.88 -6.56
C TYR A 60 16.53 2.72 -5.43
N GLY A 61 16.77 2.12 -4.24
CA GLY A 61 17.36 2.83 -3.10
C GLY A 61 16.38 3.72 -2.33
N GLU A 62 15.08 3.62 -2.58
CA GLU A 62 14.02 4.42 -1.94
C GLU A 62 13.67 3.87 -0.54
N PHE A 63 14.66 3.84 0.35
CA PHE A 63 14.55 3.19 1.67
C PHE A 63 13.55 3.89 2.59
N ASP A 64 13.48 5.21 2.56
CA ASP A 64 12.58 5.98 3.43
C ASP A 64 11.13 5.76 3.02
N LEU A 65 10.83 5.72 1.72
CA LEU A 65 9.51 5.38 1.20
C LEU A 65 9.08 3.98 1.63
N VAL A 66 10.00 3.00 1.61
CA VAL A 66 9.71 1.63 2.08
C VAL A 66 9.42 1.60 3.57
N LYS A 67 10.20 2.30 4.40
CA LYS A 67 9.96 2.39 5.85
C LYS A 67 8.60 2.99 6.17
N GLU A 68 8.26 4.10 5.53
CA GLU A 68 6.98 4.78 5.69
C GLU A 68 5.82 3.87 5.28
N SER A 69 5.89 3.27 4.09
CA SER A 69 4.86 2.34 3.59
C SER A 69 4.66 1.14 4.51
N LEU A 70 5.74 0.57 5.07
CA LEU A 70 5.68 -0.54 6.02
C LEU A 70 5.08 -0.13 7.37
N ALA A 71 5.37 1.10 7.82
CA ALA A 71 4.78 1.64 9.04
C ALA A 71 3.27 1.82 8.88
N GLU A 72 2.83 2.41 7.76
CA GLU A 72 1.40 2.59 7.45
C GLU A 72 0.67 1.25 7.26
N ARG A 73 1.27 0.29 6.55
CA ARG A 73 0.72 -1.06 6.45
C ARG A 73 0.49 -1.68 7.83
N THR A 74 1.49 -1.59 8.71
CA THR A 74 1.42 -2.17 10.06
C THR A 74 0.35 -1.46 10.90
N ARG A 75 0.22 -0.14 10.74
CA ARG A 75 -0.81 0.67 11.38
C ARG A 75 -2.21 0.24 10.93
N LEU A 76 -2.44 0.10 9.62
CA LEU A 76 -3.73 -0.31 9.06
C LEU A 76 -4.12 -1.74 9.45
N LEU A 77 -3.19 -2.70 9.43
CA LEU A 77 -3.44 -4.07 9.91
C LEU A 77 -3.90 -4.11 11.38
N ARG A 78 -3.44 -3.15 12.20
CA ARG A 78 -3.80 -3.06 13.61
C ARG A 78 -5.06 -2.25 13.87
N LEU A 79 -5.25 -1.13 13.15
CA LEU A 79 -6.37 -0.20 13.40
C LEU A 79 -7.64 -0.57 12.64
N ALA A 80 -7.50 -1.28 11.51
CA ALA A 80 -8.63 -1.65 10.65
C ALA A 80 -8.62 -3.14 10.28
N PRO A 81 -8.50 -4.08 11.27
CA PRO A 81 -8.38 -5.51 10.99
C PRO A 81 -9.63 -6.10 10.31
N GLN A 82 -10.79 -5.43 10.41
CA GLN A 82 -12.02 -5.81 9.73
C GLN A 82 -11.99 -5.52 8.21
N PHE A 83 -11.06 -4.68 7.75
CA PHE A 83 -10.93 -4.30 6.34
C PHE A 83 -9.60 -4.76 5.73
N VAL A 84 -8.55 -4.82 6.55
CA VAL A 84 -7.17 -5.09 6.11
C VAL A 84 -6.70 -6.40 6.71
N HIS A 85 -6.37 -7.35 5.83
CA HIS A 85 -5.95 -8.69 6.21
C HIS A 85 -4.54 -9.01 5.71
N PRO A 86 -3.80 -9.91 6.39
CA PRO A 86 -2.57 -10.45 5.87
C PRO A 86 -2.78 -11.20 4.56
N LEU A 87 -1.92 -10.94 3.57
CA LEU A 87 -1.87 -11.68 2.31
C LEU A 87 -0.48 -12.27 2.12
N ARG A 88 -0.40 -13.57 1.92
CA ARG A 88 0.84 -14.25 1.56
C ARG A 88 1.09 -14.15 0.07
N LEU A 89 2.24 -13.59 -0.29
CA LEU A 89 2.68 -13.39 -1.67
C LEU A 89 3.87 -14.31 -1.97
N TRP A 90 3.99 -14.70 -3.24
CA TRP A 90 4.99 -15.64 -3.69
C TRP A 90 5.77 -15.10 -4.88
N ILE A 91 7.09 -15.12 -4.78
CA ILE A 91 8.00 -14.72 -5.86
C ILE A 91 8.68 -15.99 -6.38
N PRO A 92 8.38 -16.44 -7.60
CA PRO A 92 9.05 -17.58 -8.19
C PRO A 92 10.47 -17.21 -8.64
N ALA A 93 11.44 -18.07 -8.35
CA ALA A 93 12.85 -17.92 -8.71
C ALA A 93 13.38 -19.12 -9.49
N THR A 94 14.19 -18.83 -10.51
CA THR A 94 14.73 -19.85 -11.43
C THR A 94 16.03 -20.45 -10.94
N THR A 95 16.89 -19.65 -10.32
CA THR A 95 18.25 -20.04 -9.91
C THR A 95 18.54 -19.66 -8.48
N ARG A 96 19.49 -20.34 -7.85
CA ARG A 96 19.90 -20.05 -6.48
C ARG A 96 20.73 -18.76 -6.38
N PHE A 97 21.65 -18.53 -7.32
CA PHE A 97 22.64 -17.45 -7.28
C PHE A 97 22.56 -16.45 -8.46
N GLY A 98 21.52 -16.51 -9.30
CA GLY A 98 21.41 -15.63 -10.45
C GLY A 98 21.17 -14.16 -10.06
N GLY A 99 21.88 -13.23 -10.72
CA GLY A 99 21.62 -11.79 -10.61
C GLY A 99 22.24 -11.08 -9.40
N ALA A 100 22.92 -11.76 -8.48
CA ALA A 100 23.53 -11.13 -7.31
C ALA A 100 24.60 -10.07 -7.69
N LEU A 101 25.44 -10.35 -8.67
CA LEU A 101 26.48 -9.42 -9.14
C LEU A 101 25.87 -8.20 -9.87
N THR A 102 24.80 -8.39 -10.62
CA THR A 102 24.12 -7.28 -11.34
C THR A 102 23.35 -6.36 -10.39
N ALA A 103 22.84 -6.88 -9.29
CA ALA A 103 22.16 -6.07 -8.28
C ALA A 103 23.14 -5.22 -7.47
N VAL A 104 24.29 -5.78 -7.09
CA VAL A 104 25.35 -5.04 -6.40
C VAL A 104 25.88 -3.92 -7.30
N GLY A 105 26.10 -4.16 -8.59
CA GLY A 105 26.52 -3.12 -9.53
C GLY A 105 25.50 -1.97 -9.68
N ARG A 106 24.20 -2.28 -9.66
CA ARG A 106 23.12 -1.26 -9.67
C ARG A 106 23.06 -0.46 -8.37
N PHE A 107 23.23 -1.10 -7.23
CA PHE A 107 23.24 -0.46 -5.94
C PHE A 107 24.37 0.56 -5.77
N PHE A 108 25.54 0.29 -6.37
CA PHE A 108 26.68 1.20 -6.40
C PHE A 108 26.69 2.19 -7.58
N GLY A 109 25.58 2.30 -8.33
CA GLY A 109 25.46 3.29 -9.41
C GLY A 109 26.38 3.03 -10.61
N TRP A 110 26.87 1.83 -10.81
CA TRP A 110 27.73 1.47 -11.93
C TRP A 110 26.91 1.39 -13.22
N GLN A 111 26.80 2.52 -13.93
CA GLN A 111 26.06 2.67 -15.19
C GLN A 111 26.64 1.89 -16.38
N TRP A 112 27.78 1.25 -16.24
CA TRP A 112 28.54 0.62 -17.33
C TRP A 112 28.31 -0.90 -17.46
N TRP A 113 27.33 -1.47 -16.78
CA TRP A 113 27.06 -2.91 -16.87
C TRP A 113 26.07 -3.25 -18.00
N PRO A 114 26.38 -4.25 -18.89
CA PRO A 114 25.59 -4.53 -20.08
C PRO A 114 24.17 -5.00 -19.74
N TRP A 115 23.18 -4.38 -20.33
CA TRP A 115 21.73 -4.61 -20.21
C TRP A 115 21.30 -6.07 -20.47
N GLN A 116 22.13 -6.86 -21.17
CA GLN A 116 21.83 -8.27 -21.51
C GLN A 116 21.87 -9.22 -20.31
N ALA A 117 22.54 -8.86 -19.22
CA ALA A 117 22.59 -9.66 -18.00
C ALA A 117 21.25 -9.62 -17.22
N ALA A 118 20.38 -8.65 -17.48
CA ALA A 118 19.07 -8.51 -16.84
C ALA A 118 18.03 -9.56 -17.30
N LYS A 119 18.27 -10.26 -18.40
CA LYS A 119 17.36 -11.32 -18.91
C LYS A 119 17.49 -12.66 -18.19
N ARG A 120 18.53 -12.89 -17.38
CA ARG A 120 18.64 -14.05 -16.49
C ARG A 120 17.82 -13.76 -15.24
N GLY A 121 16.80 -14.57 -14.99
CA GLY A 121 15.84 -14.41 -13.89
C GLY A 121 16.51 -14.13 -12.54
N ARG A 122 15.80 -13.44 -11.65
CA ARG A 122 16.28 -13.09 -10.30
C ARG A 122 16.57 -14.36 -9.49
N GLY A 123 17.77 -14.47 -8.95
CA GLY A 123 18.14 -15.58 -8.10
C GLY A 123 17.55 -15.46 -6.69
N VAL A 124 17.34 -16.60 -6.04
CA VAL A 124 16.83 -16.70 -4.66
C VAL A 124 17.62 -15.82 -3.70
N THR A 125 18.95 -15.82 -3.82
CA THR A 125 19.82 -15.06 -2.89
C THR A 125 19.52 -13.57 -2.91
N LEU A 126 19.34 -12.99 -4.11
CA LEU A 126 19.01 -11.57 -4.25
C LEU A 126 17.63 -11.25 -3.67
N ILE A 127 16.63 -12.08 -4.01
CA ILE A 127 15.26 -11.92 -3.48
C ILE A 127 15.28 -12.03 -1.96
N ARG A 128 16.01 -13.01 -1.41
CA ARG A 128 16.14 -13.22 0.03
C ARG A 128 16.82 -12.04 0.74
N MET A 129 17.87 -11.46 0.16
CA MET A 129 18.49 -10.25 0.73
C MET A 129 17.51 -9.08 0.78
N GLY A 130 16.76 -8.84 -0.31
CA GLY A 130 15.73 -7.80 -0.33
C GLY A 130 14.63 -8.06 0.69
N LEU A 131 14.15 -9.31 0.82
CA LEU A 131 13.14 -9.69 1.81
C LEU A 131 13.66 -9.61 3.25
N ALA A 132 14.92 -9.95 3.50
CA ALA A 132 15.53 -9.80 4.83
C ALA A 132 15.63 -8.34 5.26
N LEU A 133 15.97 -7.43 4.33
CA LEU A 133 15.95 -5.99 4.58
C LEU A 133 14.52 -5.48 4.80
N TYR A 134 13.57 -5.99 4.02
CA TYR A 134 12.15 -5.68 4.15
C TYR A 134 11.61 -6.08 5.53
N ASP A 135 11.94 -7.29 6.01
CA ASP A 135 11.57 -7.76 7.34
C ASP A 135 12.26 -6.95 8.44
N ALA A 136 13.52 -6.54 8.23
CA ALA A 136 14.23 -5.69 9.18
C ALA A 136 13.57 -4.33 9.37
N TYR A 137 13.02 -3.74 8.31
CA TYR A 137 12.23 -2.51 8.41
C TYR A 137 10.84 -2.74 8.98
N ALA A 138 10.27 -3.94 8.79
CA ALA A 138 8.96 -4.34 9.29
C ALA A 138 8.98 -4.92 10.72
N ARG A 139 10.04 -4.74 11.51
CA ARG A 139 10.25 -5.36 12.86
C ARG A 139 9.07 -5.20 13.84
N LYS A 140 8.25 -4.17 13.68
CA LYS A 140 7.05 -3.94 14.50
C LYS A 140 5.78 -4.58 13.91
N SER A 141 5.90 -5.29 12.80
CA SER A 141 4.77 -5.95 12.14
C SER A 141 4.42 -7.26 12.85
N THR A 142 3.13 -7.58 12.86
CA THR A 142 2.61 -8.89 13.32
C THR A 142 2.68 -9.96 12.21
N LEU A 143 3.16 -9.59 11.02
CA LEU A 143 3.26 -10.49 9.88
C LEU A 143 4.46 -11.43 10.02
N PRO A 144 4.35 -12.69 9.55
CA PRO A 144 5.47 -13.63 9.58
C PRO A 144 6.61 -13.18 8.67
N ALA A 145 7.85 -13.51 9.05
CA ALA A 145 9.03 -13.29 8.24
C ALA A 145 8.97 -14.08 6.92
N HIS A 146 9.76 -13.64 5.95
CA HIS A 146 9.87 -14.32 4.66
C HIS A 146 10.38 -15.77 4.80
N GLN A 147 9.96 -16.60 3.87
CA GLN A 147 10.37 -18.00 3.79
C GLN A 147 10.82 -18.33 2.37
N VAL A 148 11.77 -19.23 2.24
CA VAL A 148 12.20 -19.78 0.95
C VAL A 148 11.97 -21.28 0.98
N CYS A 149 11.22 -21.78 0.00
CA CYS A 149 10.88 -23.17 -0.12
C CYS A 149 11.00 -23.67 -1.57
N PRO A 150 11.13 -24.99 -1.79
CA PRO A 150 11.03 -25.56 -3.13
C PRO A 150 9.62 -25.42 -3.69
N VAL A 151 9.48 -25.46 -5.01
CA VAL A 151 8.15 -25.43 -5.67
C VAL A 151 7.26 -26.62 -5.33
N SER A 152 7.83 -27.69 -4.79
CA SER A 152 7.11 -28.89 -4.34
C SER A 152 6.58 -28.79 -2.92
N GLU A 153 6.75 -27.65 -2.25
CA GLU A 153 6.29 -27.47 -0.87
C GLU A 153 4.77 -27.60 -0.78
N PRO A 154 4.24 -28.37 0.17
CA PRO A 154 2.80 -28.46 0.40
C PRO A 154 2.18 -27.09 0.70
N GLY A 155 1.09 -26.75 -0.01
CA GLY A 155 0.42 -25.45 0.13
C GLY A 155 1.05 -24.31 -0.66
N ALA A 156 2.12 -24.53 -1.40
CA ALA A 156 2.67 -23.59 -2.35
C ALA A 156 1.78 -23.48 -3.61
N PRO A 157 1.74 -22.33 -4.28
CA PRO A 157 1.01 -22.18 -5.53
C PRO A 157 1.63 -23.04 -6.63
N VAL A 158 0.76 -23.54 -7.51
CA VAL A 158 1.20 -24.29 -8.69
C VAL A 158 1.90 -23.35 -9.66
N VAL A 159 3.16 -23.63 -9.95
CA VAL A 159 3.98 -22.89 -10.90
C VAL A 159 4.65 -23.85 -11.89
N ASP A 160 5.13 -23.35 -13.01
CA ASP A 160 5.88 -24.17 -13.98
C ASP A 160 7.21 -24.63 -13.35
N SER A 161 7.26 -25.88 -12.86
CA SER A 161 8.43 -26.51 -12.23
C SER A 161 9.61 -26.72 -13.19
N ARG A 162 9.40 -26.64 -14.50
CA ARG A 162 10.48 -26.69 -15.50
C ARG A 162 11.27 -25.38 -15.50
N LYS A 163 10.60 -24.25 -15.20
CA LYS A 163 11.15 -22.92 -15.20
C LYS A 163 11.60 -22.46 -13.81
N TYR A 164 10.81 -22.74 -12.79
CA TYR A 164 11.02 -22.28 -11.43
C TYR A 164 11.33 -23.45 -10.51
N ARG A 165 12.32 -23.29 -9.66
CA ARG A 165 12.73 -24.32 -8.67
C ARG A 165 12.48 -23.91 -7.24
N TRP A 166 12.36 -22.61 -7.00
CA TRP A 166 12.23 -22.02 -5.68
C TRP A 166 11.11 -21.01 -5.64
N LEU A 167 10.50 -20.90 -4.47
CA LEU A 167 9.51 -19.87 -4.14
C LEU A 167 9.99 -19.10 -2.92
N CYS A 168 9.95 -17.77 -3.02
CA CYS A 168 10.19 -16.90 -1.88
C CYS A 168 8.82 -16.34 -1.45
N ALA A 169 8.35 -16.75 -0.27
CA ALA A 169 7.10 -16.28 0.32
C ALA A 169 7.38 -15.10 1.24
N TYR A 170 6.52 -14.10 1.20
CA TYR A 170 6.48 -13.00 2.15
C TYR A 170 5.04 -12.54 2.36
N SER A 171 4.80 -11.72 3.37
CA SER A 171 3.46 -11.29 3.71
C SER A 171 3.33 -9.77 3.62
N ASP A 172 2.21 -9.33 3.03
CA ASP A 172 1.80 -7.93 2.98
C ASP A 172 0.35 -7.76 3.44
N GLY A 173 -0.17 -6.55 3.41
CA GLY A 173 -1.57 -6.27 3.68
C GLY A 173 -2.42 -6.31 2.41
N GLN A 174 -3.67 -6.71 2.56
CA GLN A 174 -4.68 -6.61 1.53
C GLN A 174 -5.95 -5.97 2.11
N VAL A 175 -6.50 -5.01 1.39
CA VAL A 175 -7.85 -4.50 1.62
C VAL A 175 -8.78 -5.10 0.56
N VAL A 176 -9.65 -6.03 0.98
CA VAL A 176 -10.49 -6.79 0.02
C VAL A 176 -11.52 -5.87 -0.64
N PHE A 177 -12.08 -4.95 0.14
CA PHE A 177 -13.07 -3.97 -0.32
C PHE A 177 -12.64 -2.55 0.11
N PRO A 178 -11.77 -1.87 -0.66
CA PRO A 178 -11.31 -0.53 -0.32
C PRO A 178 -12.45 0.49 -0.29
N GLU A 179 -13.52 0.27 -1.05
CA GLU A 179 -14.74 1.08 -1.05
C GLU A 179 -15.41 1.05 0.32
N ARG A 180 -15.47 -0.12 0.95
CA ARG A 180 -16.05 -0.28 2.30
C ARG A 180 -15.20 0.42 3.37
N LEU A 181 -13.88 0.41 3.22
CA LEU A 181 -12.98 1.16 4.10
C LEU A 181 -13.21 2.67 3.96
N ALA A 182 -13.35 3.18 2.73
CA ALA A 182 -13.65 4.59 2.50
C ALA A 182 -15.01 5.01 3.08
N LEU A 183 -16.04 4.19 2.88
CA LEU A 183 -17.37 4.43 3.46
C LEU A 183 -17.34 4.39 5.00
N ALA A 184 -16.56 3.49 5.60
CA ALA A 184 -16.38 3.44 7.05
C ALA A 184 -15.69 4.71 7.57
N LEU A 185 -14.71 5.25 6.84
CA LEU A 185 -14.08 6.54 7.17
C LEU A 185 -15.09 7.69 7.09
N VAL A 186 -15.95 7.72 6.08
CA VAL A 186 -17.01 8.74 5.97
C VAL A 186 -17.96 8.67 7.15
N GLU A 187 -18.37 7.46 7.55
CA GLU A 187 -19.30 7.29 8.66
C GLU A 187 -18.65 7.65 10.01
N ASP A 188 -17.40 7.23 10.25
CA ASP A 188 -16.64 7.63 11.43
C ASP A 188 -16.45 9.16 11.49
N THR A 189 -16.19 9.78 10.33
CA THR A 189 -16.08 11.24 10.17
C THR A 189 -17.38 11.95 10.52
N ARG A 190 -18.53 11.39 10.11
CA ARG A 190 -19.87 11.93 10.42
C ARG A 190 -20.15 11.88 11.93
N GLN A 191 -19.83 10.76 12.58
CA GLN A 191 -19.97 10.60 14.02
C GLN A 191 -19.05 11.56 14.79
N LEU A 192 -17.82 11.70 14.36
CA LEU A 192 -16.85 12.65 14.92
C LEU A 192 -17.34 14.10 14.81
N ALA A 193 -17.89 14.49 13.66
CA ALA A 193 -18.46 15.80 13.43
C ALA A 193 -19.61 16.10 14.40
N ALA A 194 -20.53 15.14 14.57
CA ALA A 194 -21.65 15.26 15.50
C ALA A 194 -21.16 15.41 16.96
N GLN A 195 -20.16 14.61 17.37
CA GLN A 195 -19.57 14.69 18.71
C GLN A 195 -18.92 16.05 19.00
N LYS A 196 -18.28 16.64 18.00
CA LYS A 196 -17.56 17.92 18.13
C LYS A 196 -18.40 19.16 17.81
N GLY A 197 -19.64 18.98 17.35
CA GLY A 197 -20.47 20.09 16.88
C GLY A 197 -19.94 20.78 15.65
N LEU A 198 -19.20 20.06 14.79
CA LEU A 198 -18.60 20.59 13.57
C LEU A 198 -19.44 20.27 12.34
N GLU A 199 -19.35 21.11 11.32
CA GLU A 199 -20.02 20.86 10.06
C GLU A 199 -19.29 19.80 9.24
N PHE A 200 -20.03 18.76 8.81
CA PHE A 200 -19.55 17.77 7.84
C PHE A 200 -20.64 17.45 6.83
N ARG A 201 -20.32 17.69 5.56
CA ARG A 201 -21.21 17.36 4.44
C ARG A 201 -20.48 16.49 3.43
N VAL A 202 -21.18 15.50 2.89
CA VAL A 202 -20.73 14.68 1.77
C VAL A 202 -21.70 14.88 0.62
N GLN A 203 -21.18 15.31 -0.53
CA GLN A 203 -21.95 15.51 -1.75
C GLN A 203 -21.31 14.74 -2.90
N THR A 204 -21.98 13.70 -3.32
CA THR A 204 -21.62 12.89 -4.48
C THR A 204 -22.37 13.36 -5.72
N TYR A 205 -21.88 13.00 -6.90
CA TYR A 205 -22.44 13.38 -8.20
C TYR A 205 -22.50 14.91 -8.41
N CYS A 206 -21.58 15.64 -7.78
CA CYS A 206 -21.48 17.08 -7.83
C CYS A 206 -20.17 17.53 -8.48
N ARG A 207 -20.24 18.45 -9.40
CA ARG A 207 -19.07 19.10 -9.99
C ARG A 207 -18.87 20.47 -9.34
N SER A 208 -17.67 20.71 -8.82
CA SER A 208 -17.25 22.03 -8.35
C SER A 208 -16.63 22.83 -9.50
N THR A 209 -16.97 24.10 -9.61
CA THR A 209 -16.35 25.07 -10.53
C THR A 209 -15.80 26.23 -9.72
N LEU A 210 -14.51 26.54 -9.91
CA LEU A 210 -13.94 27.76 -9.37
C LEU A 210 -14.39 28.92 -10.27
N GLN A 211 -15.10 29.88 -9.68
CA GLN A 211 -15.37 31.18 -10.31
C GLN A 211 -14.27 32.12 -9.81
N GLY A 212 -13.43 32.58 -10.73
CA GLY A 212 -12.39 33.59 -10.48
C GLY A 212 -12.97 34.99 -10.28
#